data_3e633150019e735afef36e93e505f1aa
#
_entry.id   3e633150019e735afef36e93e505f1aa
#
_cell.length_a   1.000
_cell.length_b   1.000
_cell.length_c   1.000
_cell.angle_alpha   90.00
_cell.angle_beta   90.00
_cell.angle_gamma   90.00
#
_symmetry.space_group_name_H-M   'P 1'
#
loop_
_entity.id
_entity.type
_entity.pdbx_description
1 polymer ?
#
loop_
_entity_poly.entity_id
_entity_poly.type
_entity_poly.pdbx_seq_one_letter_code
_entity_poly.pdbx_strand_id
1 'polypeptide(L)'
;IWSPFVDLIKTKRWWIYSMQLLIGGGMAGVAFVLPGDFFLRFTLAFFWLMAFSSATHDIAADGFYMLGLTEEQQAFFIGIRNTFYRVAMLTGQGLLVMLAGLLEESTGRISFAWSLVFFVLAGTFIALALWHKYILPRPASDAQRTNITPHTILVEFGNTFVSFFSKKGIIPALLFMLTYRL
;
A
#
# COMPACT_ATOMS: atom_id res chain seq x y z
N ILE A 1 14.27 1.24 4.13
CA ILE A 1 14.48 1.48 5.58
C ILE A 1 13.39 0.76 6.41
N TRP A 2 12.12 0.73 5.99
CA TRP A 2 11.00 0.14 6.74
C TRP A 2 10.84 -1.38 6.57
N SER A 3 11.44 -1.97 5.51
CA SER A 3 11.32 -3.38 5.15
C SER A 3 11.64 -4.37 6.28
N PRO A 4 12.70 -4.18 7.10
CA PRO A 4 13.02 -5.13 8.17
C PRO A 4 11.89 -5.30 9.21
N PHE A 5 11.13 -4.24 9.49
CA PHE A 5 9.98 -4.33 10.41
C PHE A 5 8.88 -5.23 9.87
N VAL A 6 8.61 -5.11 8.56
CA VAL A 6 7.61 -5.94 7.88
C VAL A 6 8.03 -7.41 7.89
N ASP A 7 9.33 -7.69 7.70
CA ASP A 7 9.87 -9.04 7.65
C ASP A 7 9.96 -9.72 9.02
N LEU A 8 10.13 -8.95 10.09
CA LEU A 8 10.33 -9.48 11.44
C LEU A 8 9.04 -9.69 12.22
N ILE A 9 8.06 -8.79 12.11
CA ILE A 9 6.92 -8.76 13.04
C ILE A 9 5.84 -9.78 12.67
N LYS A 10 5.48 -9.87 11.39
CA LYS A 10 4.42 -10.76 10.89
C LYS A 10 4.72 -11.24 9.48
N THR A 11 3.88 -12.17 8.97
CA THR A 11 3.96 -12.63 7.59
C THR A 11 3.62 -11.51 6.61
N LYS A 12 4.24 -11.51 5.43
CA LYS A 12 3.93 -10.54 4.36
C LYS A 12 2.46 -10.59 3.97
N ARG A 13 1.89 -11.81 3.90
CA ARG A 13 0.46 -12.03 3.69
C ARG A 13 -0.39 -11.28 4.73
N TRP A 14 -0.05 -11.32 6.01
CA TRP A 14 -0.76 -10.61 7.08
C TRP A 14 -0.72 -9.10 6.85
N TRP A 15 0.45 -8.56 6.52
CA TRP A 15 0.61 -7.13 6.24
C TRP A 15 -0.23 -6.68 5.05
N ILE A 16 -0.28 -7.46 3.94
CA ILE A 16 -1.06 -7.11 2.75
C ILE A 16 -2.53 -6.83 3.11
N TYR A 17 -3.25 -7.80 3.67
CA TYR A 17 -4.68 -7.58 3.94
C TYR A 17 -4.93 -6.61 5.09
N SER A 18 -4.04 -6.53 6.09
CA SER A 18 -4.19 -5.61 7.22
C SER A 18 -4.01 -4.15 6.79
N MET A 19 -3.02 -3.87 5.93
CA MET A 19 -2.81 -2.52 5.39
C MET A 19 -3.93 -2.11 4.44
N GLN A 20 -4.47 -3.03 3.65
CA GLN A 20 -5.66 -2.77 2.83
C GLN A 20 -6.88 -2.41 3.68
N LEU A 21 -7.09 -3.09 4.82
CA LEU A 21 -8.14 -2.73 5.76
C LEU A 21 -7.94 -1.33 6.36
N LEU A 22 -6.69 -0.99 6.72
CA LEU A 22 -6.36 0.35 7.22
C LEU A 22 -6.58 1.44 6.16
N ILE A 23 -6.20 1.18 4.91
CA ILE A 23 -6.45 2.11 3.78
C ILE A 23 -7.95 2.27 3.57
N GLY A 24 -8.70 1.17 3.51
CA GLY A 24 -10.16 1.22 3.38
C GLY A 24 -10.83 1.94 4.55
N GLY A 25 -10.39 1.68 5.78
CA GLY A 25 -10.86 2.40 6.98
C GLY A 25 -10.52 3.89 6.94
N GLY A 26 -9.31 4.25 6.48
CA GLY A 26 -8.90 5.64 6.27
C GLY A 26 -9.77 6.36 5.24
N MET A 27 -10.07 5.70 4.11
CA MET A 27 -10.97 6.25 3.09
C MET A 27 -12.40 6.45 3.63
N ALA A 28 -12.92 5.48 4.40
CA ALA A 28 -14.20 5.63 5.09
C ALA A 28 -14.17 6.80 6.08
N GLY A 29 -13.07 6.95 6.84
CA GLY A 29 -12.85 8.09 7.74
C GLY A 29 -12.90 9.42 7.00
N VAL A 30 -12.21 9.54 5.85
CA VAL A 30 -12.30 10.74 4.99
C VAL A 30 -13.74 10.99 4.56
N ALA A 31 -14.45 9.95 4.08
CA ALA A 31 -15.85 10.07 3.66
C ALA A 31 -16.75 10.63 4.75
N PHE A 32 -16.55 10.20 6.00
CA PHE A 32 -17.34 10.69 7.14
C PHE A 32 -17.04 12.14 7.53
N VAL A 33 -15.78 12.57 7.41
CA VAL A 33 -15.38 13.91 7.89
C VAL A 33 -15.53 15.00 6.85
N LEU A 34 -15.61 14.67 5.56
CA LEU A 34 -15.73 15.62 4.45
C LEU A 34 -16.91 16.60 4.59
N PRO A 35 -18.12 16.21 5.06
CA PRO A 35 -19.22 17.14 5.25
C PRO A 35 -19.12 18.04 6.51
N GLY A 36 -18.13 17.81 7.37
CA GLY A 36 -17.98 18.48 8.65
C GLY A 36 -17.13 19.76 8.61
N ASP A 37 -17.27 20.62 9.63
CA ASP A 37 -16.58 21.92 9.71
C ASP A 37 -15.05 21.81 9.80
N PHE A 38 -14.53 20.75 10.39
CA PHE A 38 -13.08 20.53 10.56
C PHE A 38 -12.52 19.52 9.55
N PHE A 39 -13.17 19.36 8.40
CA PHE A 39 -12.82 18.33 7.41
C PHE A 39 -11.35 18.33 7.02
N LEU A 40 -10.72 19.48 6.85
CA LEU A 40 -9.33 19.58 6.40
C LEU A 40 -8.34 18.89 7.35
N ARG A 41 -8.49 19.14 8.67
CA ARG A 41 -7.58 18.56 9.68
C ARG A 41 -7.70 17.05 9.75
N PHE A 42 -8.92 16.54 9.79
CA PHE A 42 -9.17 15.12 9.87
C PHE A 42 -8.82 14.39 8.56
N THR A 43 -9.11 14.99 7.40
CA THR A 43 -8.72 14.44 6.09
C THR A 43 -7.21 14.33 5.98
N LEU A 44 -6.44 15.33 6.41
CA LEU A 44 -4.99 15.25 6.42
C LEU A 44 -4.47 14.14 7.34
N ALA A 45 -5.07 13.98 8.53
CA ALA A 45 -4.70 12.89 9.43
C ALA A 45 -4.96 11.51 8.81
N PHE A 46 -6.11 11.31 8.16
CA PHE A 46 -6.40 10.07 7.44
C PHE A 46 -5.47 9.87 6.23
N PHE A 47 -5.11 10.91 5.51
CA PHE A 47 -4.14 10.80 4.41
C PHE A 47 -2.75 10.39 4.90
N TRP A 48 -2.29 10.90 6.04
CA TRP A 48 -1.06 10.43 6.67
C TRP A 48 -1.12 8.95 7.03
N LEU A 49 -2.22 8.52 7.66
CA LEU A 49 -2.45 7.11 7.97
C LEU A 49 -2.43 6.24 6.70
N MET A 50 -3.15 6.67 5.66
CA MET A 50 -3.21 5.94 4.39
C MET A 50 -1.87 5.92 3.67
N ALA A 51 -1.11 7.01 3.66
CA ALA A 51 0.21 7.07 3.03
C ALA A 51 1.18 6.08 3.69
N PHE A 52 1.20 6.04 5.02
CA PHE A 52 2.01 5.08 5.77
C PHE A 52 1.57 3.63 5.54
N SER A 53 0.26 3.39 5.54
CA SER A 53 -0.31 2.07 5.29
C SER A 53 -0.04 1.60 3.87
N SER A 54 -0.14 2.48 2.87
CA SER A 54 0.16 2.19 1.47
C SER A 54 1.64 1.83 1.27
N ALA A 55 2.55 2.62 1.83
CA ALA A 55 3.99 2.32 1.76
C ALA A 55 4.33 0.96 2.40
N THR A 56 3.69 0.64 3.52
CA THR A 56 3.87 -0.66 4.20
C THR A 56 3.27 -1.80 3.38
N HIS A 57 2.08 -1.58 2.79
CA HIS A 57 1.46 -2.54 1.88
C HIS A 57 2.34 -2.86 0.68
N ASP A 58 2.92 -1.84 0.03
CA ASP A 58 3.76 -2.01 -1.14
C ASP A 58 5.00 -2.85 -0.82
N ILE A 59 5.68 -2.57 0.31
CA ILE A 59 6.83 -3.37 0.77
C ILE A 59 6.42 -4.83 1.01
N ALA A 60 5.27 -5.06 1.65
CA ALA A 60 4.78 -6.41 1.90
C ALA A 60 4.39 -7.14 0.62
N ALA A 61 3.71 -6.45 -0.31
CA ALA A 61 3.29 -7.00 -1.59
C ALA A 61 4.47 -7.34 -2.49
N ASP A 62 5.47 -6.45 -2.59
CA ASP A 62 6.69 -6.71 -3.35
C ASP A 62 7.49 -7.88 -2.76
N GLY A 63 7.65 -7.92 -1.44
CA GLY A 63 8.29 -9.05 -0.77
C GLY A 63 7.54 -10.36 -0.95
N PHE A 64 6.22 -10.35 -0.89
CA PHE A 64 5.37 -11.52 -1.13
C PHE A 64 5.47 -12.00 -2.58
N TYR A 65 5.48 -11.09 -3.54
CA TYR A 65 5.70 -11.36 -4.96
C TYR A 65 7.03 -12.08 -5.21
N MET A 66 8.11 -11.62 -4.59
CA MET A 66 9.44 -12.24 -4.71
C MET A 66 9.51 -13.62 -4.05
N LEU A 67 8.78 -13.85 -2.95
CA LEU A 67 8.76 -15.16 -2.27
C LEU A 67 7.85 -16.19 -2.96
N GLY A 68 6.81 -15.73 -3.63
CA GLY A 68 5.77 -16.59 -4.20
C GLY A 68 6.01 -17.01 -5.65
N LEU A 69 6.94 -16.36 -6.38
CA LEU A 69 7.14 -16.55 -7.80
C LEU A 69 8.61 -16.84 -8.13
N THR A 70 8.84 -17.68 -9.13
CA THR A 70 10.17 -17.89 -9.72
C THR A 70 10.61 -16.64 -10.51
N GLU A 71 11.91 -16.50 -10.79
CA GLU A 71 12.45 -15.36 -11.58
C GLU A 71 11.77 -15.23 -12.95
N GLU A 72 11.51 -16.36 -13.62
CA GLU A 72 10.81 -16.39 -14.91
C GLU A 72 9.36 -15.89 -14.78
N GLN A 73 8.65 -16.34 -13.73
CA GLN A 73 7.30 -15.89 -13.45
C GLN A 73 7.26 -14.41 -13.09
N GLN A 74 8.24 -13.92 -12.31
CA GLN A 74 8.36 -12.50 -11.97
C GLN A 74 8.53 -11.66 -13.23
N ALA A 75 9.38 -12.07 -14.15
CA ALA A 75 9.57 -11.38 -15.43
C ALA A 75 8.29 -11.35 -16.29
N PHE A 76 7.54 -12.45 -16.33
CA PHE A 76 6.27 -12.51 -17.05
C PHE A 76 5.19 -11.61 -16.44
N PHE A 77 5.01 -11.68 -15.11
CA PHE A 77 3.94 -10.95 -14.43
C PHE A 77 4.20 -9.44 -14.27
N ILE A 78 5.43 -8.95 -14.50
CA ILE A 78 5.74 -7.52 -14.39
C ILE A 78 4.94 -6.68 -15.42
N GLY A 79 4.74 -7.21 -16.63
CA GLY A 79 3.92 -6.55 -17.65
C GLY A 79 2.45 -6.47 -17.25
N ILE A 80 1.91 -7.55 -16.70
CA ILE A 80 0.53 -7.62 -16.21
C ILE A 80 0.33 -6.62 -15.06
N ARG A 81 1.25 -6.60 -14.09
CA ARG A 81 1.23 -5.66 -12.97
C ARG A 81 1.22 -4.19 -13.45
N ASN A 82 2.06 -3.85 -14.43
CA ASN A 82 2.11 -2.51 -15.01
C ASN A 82 0.81 -2.14 -15.74
N THR A 83 0.17 -3.10 -16.39
CA THR A 83 -1.12 -2.89 -17.05
C THR A 83 -2.21 -2.59 -16.02
N PHE A 84 -2.31 -3.39 -14.96
CA PHE A 84 -3.27 -3.13 -13.87
C PHE A 84 -3.01 -1.81 -13.16
N TYR A 85 -1.74 -1.43 -12.97
CA TYR A 85 -1.40 -0.12 -12.41
C TYR A 85 -1.94 1.02 -13.28
N ARG A 86 -1.80 0.95 -14.61
CA ARG A 86 -2.34 1.94 -15.54
C ARG A 86 -3.87 1.98 -15.51
N VAL A 87 -4.52 0.82 -15.50
CA VAL A 87 -5.98 0.74 -15.38
C VAL A 87 -6.46 1.38 -14.07
N ALA A 88 -5.81 1.08 -12.94
CA ALA A 88 -6.15 1.67 -11.66
C ALA A 88 -5.96 3.20 -11.66
N MET A 89 -4.88 3.69 -12.29
CA MET A 89 -4.62 5.12 -12.42
C MET A 89 -5.68 5.83 -13.25
N LEU A 90 -6.07 5.26 -14.40
CA LEU A 90 -7.15 5.80 -15.24
C LEU A 90 -8.50 5.79 -14.52
N THR A 91 -8.79 4.72 -13.79
CA THR A 91 -10.03 4.61 -12.99
C THR A 91 -10.03 5.66 -11.87
N GLY A 92 -8.93 5.81 -11.15
CA GLY A 92 -8.84 6.77 -10.04
C GLY A 92 -8.90 8.23 -10.48
N GLN A 93 -8.14 8.58 -11.50
CA GLN A 93 -8.03 9.97 -11.98
C GLN A 93 -9.15 10.36 -12.97
N GLY A 94 -9.77 9.40 -13.63
CA GLY A 94 -10.81 9.64 -14.61
C GLY A 94 -12.20 9.29 -14.09
N LEU A 95 -12.49 8.00 -13.97
CA LEU A 95 -13.83 7.48 -13.67
C LEU A 95 -14.38 7.97 -12.33
N LEU A 96 -13.55 7.97 -11.27
CA LEU A 96 -13.99 8.41 -9.94
C LEU A 96 -14.21 9.92 -9.87
N VAL A 97 -13.40 10.71 -10.57
CA VAL A 97 -13.60 12.17 -10.65
C VAL A 97 -14.86 12.49 -11.46
N MET A 98 -15.10 11.78 -12.57
CA MET A 98 -16.33 11.91 -13.34
C MET A 98 -17.57 11.51 -12.51
N LEU A 99 -17.48 10.44 -11.74
CA LEU A 99 -18.55 10.02 -10.82
C LEU A 99 -18.84 11.11 -9.77
N ALA A 100 -17.78 11.70 -9.19
CA ALA A 100 -17.95 12.82 -8.25
C ALA A 100 -18.68 14.00 -8.90
N GLY A 101 -18.30 14.38 -10.14
CA GLY A 101 -18.95 15.45 -10.89
C GLY A 101 -20.43 15.19 -11.17
N LEU A 102 -20.78 13.98 -11.63
CA LEU A 102 -22.18 13.59 -11.86
C LEU A 102 -23.01 13.61 -10.58
N LEU A 103 -22.42 13.15 -9.47
CA LEU A 103 -23.09 13.19 -8.16
C LEU A 103 -23.25 14.63 -7.66
N GLU A 104 -22.27 15.50 -7.90
CA GLU A 104 -22.37 16.93 -7.56
C GLU A 104 -23.46 17.62 -8.37
N GLU A 105 -23.53 17.39 -9.67
CA GLU A 105 -24.57 17.95 -10.55
C GLU A 105 -25.97 17.53 -10.10
N SER A 106 -26.13 16.26 -9.68
CA SER A 106 -27.43 15.73 -9.25
C SER A 106 -27.84 16.15 -7.83
N THR A 107 -26.87 16.34 -6.92
CA THR A 107 -27.14 16.62 -5.50
C THR A 107 -26.95 18.08 -5.10
N GLY A 108 -26.23 18.88 -5.91
CA GLY A 108 -25.84 20.25 -5.59
C GLY A 108 -24.85 20.38 -4.43
N ARG A 109 -24.24 19.27 -3.97
CA ARG A 109 -23.41 19.21 -2.75
C ARG A 109 -22.08 18.51 -2.98
N ILE A 110 -21.03 19.28 -3.23
CA ILE A 110 -19.69 18.78 -3.55
C ILE A 110 -19.13 17.84 -2.47
N SER A 111 -19.25 18.22 -1.19
CA SER A 111 -18.74 17.41 -0.07
C SER A 111 -19.42 16.04 0.01
N PHE A 112 -20.71 15.99 -0.25
CA PHE A 112 -21.48 14.75 -0.25
C PHE A 112 -21.11 13.86 -1.44
N ALA A 113 -20.95 14.44 -2.62
CA ALA A 113 -20.51 13.71 -3.82
C ALA A 113 -19.16 13.02 -3.61
N TRP A 114 -18.17 13.75 -3.08
CA TRP A 114 -16.87 13.17 -2.75
C TRP A 114 -16.93 12.16 -1.61
N SER A 115 -17.78 12.36 -0.59
CA SER A 115 -17.98 11.35 0.46
C SER A 115 -18.45 10.01 -0.12
N LEU A 116 -19.41 10.03 -1.05
CA LEU A 116 -19.85 8.80 -1.71
C LEU A 116 -18.73 8.11 -2.49
N VAL A 117 -17.92 8.87 -3.23
CA VAL A 117 -16.76 8.32 -3.96
C VAL A 117 -15.77 7.66 -3.00
N PHE A 118 -15.47 8.31 -1.88
CA PHE A 118 -14.58 7.72 -0.86
C PHE A 118 -15.19 6.48 -0.20
N PHE A 119 -16.51 6.42 0.00
CA PHE A 119 -17.19 5.19 0.48
C PHE A 119 -17.10 4.05 -0.53
N VAL A 120 -17.23 4.32 -1.83
CA VAL A 120 -17.06 3.31 -2.88
C VAL A 120 -15.62 2.76 -2.85
N LEU A 121 -14.62 3.64 -2.74
CA LEU A 121 -13.23 3.24 -2.60
C LEU A 121 -12.99 2.44 -1.32
N ALA A 122 -13.51 2.88 -0.19
CA ALA A 122 -13.41 2.18 1.08
C ALA A 122 -13.98 0.76 0.98
N GLY A 123 -15.19 0.63 0.42
CA GLY A 123 -15.83 -0.66 0.18
C GLY A 123 -14.99 -1.56 -0.72
N THR A 124 -14.41 -1.02 -1.78
CA THR A 124 -13.53 -1.76 -2.70
C THR A 124 -12.28 -2.28 -1.98
N PHE A 125 -11.59 -1.44 -1.20
CA PHE A 125 -10.39 -1.85 -0.47
C PHE A 125 -10.71 -2.87 0.63
N ILE A 126 -11.82 -2.73 1.34
CA ILE A 126 -12.26 -3.71 2.35
C ILE A 126 -12.62 -5.04 1.69
N ALA A 127 -13.35 -5.02 0.57
CA ALA A 127 -13.68 -6.23 -0.18
C ALA A 127 -12.42 -6.95 -0.69
N LEU A 128 -11.45 -6.21 -1.25
CA LEU A 128 -10.17 -6.75 -1.67
C LEU A 128 -9.35 -7.30 -0.50
N ALA A 129 -9.35 -6.63 0.65
CA ALA A 129 -8.67 -7.13 1.85
C ALA A 129 -9.24 -8.46 2.33
N LEU A 130 -10.58 -8.58 2.36
CA LEU A 130 -11.25 -9.84 2.70
C LEU A 130 -10.95 -10.92 1.67
N TRP A 131 -11.01 -10.58 0.38
CA TRP A 131 -10.65 -11.49 -0.70
C TRP A 131 -9.20 -12.00 -0.57
N HIS A 132 -8.24 -11.11 -0.38
CA HIS A 132 -6.84 -11.46 -0.20
C HIS A 132 -6.58 -12.30 1.05
N LYS A 133 -7.30 -12.03 2.14
CA LYS A 133 -7.22 -12.84 3.36
C LYS A 133 -7.54 -14.32 3.11
N TYR A 134 -8.45 -14.62 2.18
CA TYR A 134 -8.85 -16.01 1.89
C TYR A 134 -8.05 -16.63 0.74
N ILE A 135 -7.78 -15.87 -0.31
CA ILE A 135 -7.19 -16.37 -1.57
C ILE A 135 -5.68 -16.42 -1.57
N LEU A 136 -4.97 -15.48 -0.90
CA LEU A 136 -3.52 -15.46 -0.93
C LEU A 136 -2.93 -16.77 -0.37
N PRO A 137 -2.00 -17.42 -1.10
CA PRO A 137 -1.34 -18.64 -0.64
C PRO A 137 -0.55 -18.39 0.65
N ARG A 138 -0.15 -19.47 1.31
CA ARG A 138 0.68 -19.46 2.52
C ARG A 138 2.00 -20.16 2.23
N PRO A 139 2.93 -19.50 1.52
CA PRO A 139 4.22 -20.12 1.22
C PRO A 139 4.99 -20.36 2.53
N ALA A 140 5.67 -21.50 2.61
CA ALA A 140 6.49 -21.85 3.78
C ALA A 140 7.62 -20.82 4.03
N SER A 141 8.06 -20.15 2.97
CA SER A 141 9.05 -19.06 3.01
C SER A 141 8.54 -17.79 3.69
N ASP A 142 7.22 -17.59 3.82
CA ASP A 142 6.59 -16.47 4.55
C ASP A 142 6.28 -16.86 6.01
N ALA A 143 7.09 -17.73 6.62
CA ALA A 143 6.89 -18.12 8.00
C ALA A 143 7.29 -16.98 8.96
N GLN A 144 6.47 -16.80 10.00
CA GLN A 144 6.80 -15.86 11.08
C GLN A 144 8.02 -16.37 11.85
N ARG A 145 9.03 -15.54 12.04
CA ARG A 145 10.18 -15.88 12.89
C ARG A 145 9.73 -15.96 14.36
N THR A 146 10.16 -17.02 15.03
CA THR A 146 9.95 -17.22 16.48
C THR A 146 11.08 -16.54 17.26
N ASN A 147 10.78 -16.01 18.45
CA ASN A 147 11.74 -15.39 19.38
C ASN A 147 12.27 -13.99 18.94
N ILE A 148 11.38 -13.11 18.51
CA ILE A 148 11.74 -11.72 18.20
C ILE A 148 11.63 -10.89 19.46
N THR A 149 12.77 -10.30 19.88
CA THR A 149 12.84 -9.29 20.94
C THR A 149 13.02 -7.90 20.32
N PRO A 150 12.63 -6.81 21.02
CA PRO A 150 12.89 -5.45 20.53
C PRO A 150 14.38 -5.19 20.23
N HIS A 151 15.27 -5.79 21.03
CA HIS A 151 16.71 -5.72 20.81
C HIS A 151 17.11 -6.39 19.48
N THR A 152 16.57 -7.56 19.18
CA THR A 152 16.83 -8.29 17.92
C THR A 152 16.40 -7.45 16.71
N ILE A 153 15.24 -6.79 16.80
CA ILE A 153 14.74 -5.90 15.72
C ILE A 153 15.72 -4.77 15.44
N LEU A 154 16.20 -4.08 16.50
CA LEU A 154 17.15 -2.97 16.34
C LEU A 154 18.49 -3.43 15.77
N VAL A 155 19.00 -4.55 16.22
CA VAL A 155 20.28 -5.11 15.75
C VAL A 155 20.16 -5.56 14.29
N GLU A 156 19.11 -6.30 13.92
CA GLU A 156 18.89 -6.73 12.53
C GLU A 156 18.63 -5.54 11.61
N PHE A 157 17.93 -4.53 12.07
CA PHE A 157 17.76 -3.28 11.33
C PHE A 157 19.10 -2.60 11.05
N GLY A 158 19.93 -2.43 12.08
CA GLY A 158 21.26 -1.85 11.94
C GLY A 158 22.13 -2.65 10.97
N ASN A 159 22.15 -3.98 11.13
CA ASN A 159 22.92 -4.87 10.26
C ASN A 159 22.45 -4.83 8.80
N THR A 160 21.13 -4.79 8.57
CA THR A 160 20.55 -4.67 7.23
C THR A 160 20.92 -3.34 6.59
N PHE A 161 20.87 -2.25 7.36
CA PHE A 161 21.23 -0.92 6.89
C PHE A 161 22.73 -0.87 6.51
N VAL A 162 23.62 -1.32 7.40
CA VAL A 162 25.06 -1.37 7.14
C VAL A 162 25.36 -2.26 5.93
N SER A 163 24.77 -3.46 5.86
CA SER A 163 24.99 -4.39 4.75
C SER A 163 24.52 -3.82 3.42
N PHE A 164 23.44 -3.04 3.40
CA PHE A 164 22.94 -2.39 2.20
C PHE A 164 23.95 -1.38 1.64
N PHE A 165 24.46 -0.49 2.49
CA PHE A 165 25.44 0.51 2.07
C PHE A 165 26.85 -0.05 1.82
N SER A 166 27.14 -1.24 2.36
CA SER A 166 28.41 -1.95 2.13
C SER A 166 28.41 -2.74 0.82
N LYS A 167 27.27 -2.86 0.11
CA LYS A 167 27.22 -3.56 -1.18
C LYS A 167 28.07 -2.86 -2.24
N LYS A 168 28.89 -3.64 -2.92
CA LYS A 168 29.72 -3.14 -4.02
C LYS A 168 28.82 -2.57 -5.13
N GLY A 169 29.05 -1.32 -5.51
CA GLY A 169 28.27 -0.65 -6.57
C GLY A 169 26.96 -0.01 -6.09
N ILE A 170 26.67 0.06 -4.79
CA ILE A 170 25.43 0.66 -4.28
C ILE A 170 25.34 2.16 -4.60
N ILE A 171 26.46 2.90 -4.51
CA ILE A 171 26.47 4.35 -4.77
C ILE A 171 26.12 4.66 -6.23
N PRO A 172 26.78 4.07 -7.26
CA PRO A 172 26.34 4.26 -8.64
C PRO A 172 24.91 3.80 -8.91
N ALA A 173 24.45 2.71 -8.28
CA ALA A 173 23.06 2.26 -8.42
C ALA A 173 22.05 3.28 -7.86
N LEU A 174 22.35 3.86 -6.69
CA LEU A 174 21.51 4.92 -6.09
C LEU A 174 21.51 6.20 -6.94
N LEU A 175 22.68 6.61 -7.44
CA LEU A 175 22.79 7.76 -8.34
C LEU A 175 22.01 7.53 -9.63
N PHE A 176 22.12 6.33 -10.24
CA PHE A 176 21.33 5.97 -11.40
C PHE A 176 19.81 6.02 -11.11
N MET A 177 19.36 5.46 -10.00
CA MET A 177 17.94 5.50 -9.63
C MET A 177 17.43 6.93 -9.44
N LEU A 178 18.21 7.81 -8.82
CA LEU A 178 17.86 9.19 -8.62
C LEU A 178 17.79 9.98 -9.93
N THR A 179 18.74 9.76 -10.84
CA THR A 179 18.81 10.49 -12.12
C THR A 179 17.85 9.95 -13.18
N TYR A 180 17.56 8.65 -13.16
CA TYR A 180 16.65 8.02 -14.11
C TYR A 180 15.19 8.47 -13.96
N ARG A 181 14.79 8.96 -12.79
CA ARG A 181 13.42 9.37 -12.47
C ARG A 181 13.20 10.89 -12.50
N LEU A 182 14.28 11.66 -12.73
CA LEU A 182 14.23 13.10 -13.00
C LEU A 182 14.00 13.36 -14.49
#